data_5ab57433c66c616898bcef8761591ed4
#
_entry.id   5ab57433c66c616898bcef8761591ed4
#
_cell.length_a   1.000
_cell.length_b   1.000
_cell.length_c   1.000
_cell.angle_alpha   90.00
_cell.angle_beta   90.00
_cell.angle_gamma   90.00
#
_symmetry.space_group_name_H-M   'P 1'
#
loop_
_entity.id
_entity.type
_entity.pdbx_description
1 polymer ?
#
loop_
_entity_poly.entity_id
_entity_poly.type
_entity_poly.pdbx_seq_one_letter_code
_entity_poly.pdbx_strand_id
1 'polypeptide(L)'
;MPPLIRLLILANTAIFLATAVFAPGMTAAFALWPAGSFAVAGLPGQVGFEPWQLLTYGFLHANLLHLFFNMFGLYMFGRDVELTIGSRRFVVLYFASVLTAGVTQFVVISVPPVTTPYPTVGASGGVFGVLLAFAVLYPRRTVTLIFPPVPMPAWLFVTIYALAELVQGVTGTASGVAHFAHLGGMAGAWLVLRRRRR
;
A
#
# COMPACT_ATOMS: atom_id res chain seq x y z
N MET A 1 -20.17 -7.04 -5.89
CA MET A 1 -18.77 -6.81 -5.49
C MET A 1 -18.26 -8.05 -4.77
N PRO A 2 -17.08 -8.59 -5.12
CA PRO A 2 -16.50 -9.76 -4.47
C PRO A 2 -16.34 -9.55 -2.95
N PRO A 3 -16.42 -10.62 -2.14
CA PRO A 3 -16.57 -10.49 -0.70
C PRO A 3 -15.36 -9.85 -0.02
N LEU A 4 -14.13 -10.15 -0.44
CA LEU A 4 -12.94 -9.59 0.19
C LEU A 4 -12.72 -8.13 -0.16
N ILE A 5 -12.93 -7.75 -1.43
CA ILE A 5 -12.85 -6.33 -1.80
C ILE A 5 -13.83 -5.51 -0.98
N ARG A 6 -15.07 -6.00 -0.83
CA ARG A 6 -16.06 -5.34 0.02
C ARG A 6 -15.59 -5.24 1.48
N LEU A 7 -15.06 -6.35 2.02
CA LEU A 7 -14.56 -6.38 3.41
C LEU A 7 -13.40 -5.41 3.61
N LEU A 8 -12.41 -5.40 2.70
CA LEU A 8 -11.26 -4.51 2.80
C LEU A 8 -11.66 -3.04 2.72
N ILE A 9 -12.57 -2.68 1.80
CA ILE A 9 -13.07 -1.30 1.69
C ILE A 9 -13.78 -0.89 2.98
N LEU A 10 -14.69 -1.73 3.49
CA LEU A 10 -15.42 -1.43 4.73
C LEU A 10 -14.49 -1.33 5.93
N ALA A 11 -13.52 -2.24 6.08
CA ALA A 11 -12.57 -2.23 7.18
C ALA A 11 -11.70 -0.96 7.15
N ASN A 12 -11.13 -0.60 6.00
CA ASN A 12 -10.33 0.62 5.87
C ASN A 12 -11.15 1.88 6.14
N THR A 13 -12.39 1.94 5.65
CA THR A 13 -13.29 3.07 5.91
C THR A 13 -13.64 3.16 7.40
N ALA A 14 -13.98 2.05 8.05
CA ALA A 14 -14.30 2.02 9.47
C ALA A 14 -13.11 2.43 10.35
N ILE A 15 -11.91 1.93 10.02
CA ILE A 15 -10.67 2.30 10.72
C ILE A 15 -10.35 3.78 10.50
N PHE A 16 -10.54 4.32 9.30
CA PHE A 16 -10.36 5.75 9.01
C PHE A 16 -11.30 6.62 9.87
N LEU A 17 -12.56 6.23 9.99
CA LEU A 17 -13.51 6.94 10.85
C LEU A 17 -13.11 6.83 12.34
N ALA A 18 -12.62 5.67 12.78
CA ALA A 18 -12.12 5.50 14.14
C ALA A 18 -10.88 6.39 14.39
N THR A 19 -9.98 6.53 13.40
CA THR A 19 -8.82 7.43 13.54
C THR A 19 -9.23 8.90 13.66
N ALA A 20 -10.35 9.32 13.10
CA ALA A 20 -10.86 10.69 13.30
C ALA A 20 -11.19 11.00 14.78
N VAL A 21 -11.51 9.96 15.59
CA VAL A 21 -11.81 10.10 17.01
C VAL A 21 -10.59 9.86 17.90
N PHE A 22 -9.75 8.87 17.55
CA PHE A 22 -8.64 8.38 18.38
C PHE A 22 -7.25 8.64 17.74
N ALA A 23 -7.14 9.65 16.86
CA ALA A 23 -6.00 9.85 15.97
C ALA A 23 -4.61 9.72 16.59
N PRO A 24 -4.23 10.44 17.66
CA PRO A 24 -2.86 10.37 18.15
C PRO A 24 -2.47 8.97 18.64
N GLY A 25 -3.35 8.30 19.38
CA GLY A 25 -3.10 6.96 19.91
C GLY A 25 -3.05 5.89 18.81
N MET A 26 -3.94 5.95 17.84
CA MET A 26 -3.95 4.98 16.73
C MET A 26 -2.73 5.13 15.83
N THR A 27 -2.31 6.36 15.52
CA THR A 27 -1.10 6.59 14.73
C THR A 27 0.15 6.13 15.49
N ALA A 28 0.25 6.43 16.77
CA ALA A 28 1.37 5.98 17.60
C ALA A 28 1.50 4.45 17.62
N ALA A 29 0.38 3.74 17.82
CA ALA A 29 0.38 2.29 18.01
C ALA A 29 0.46 1.47 16.71
N PHE A 30 -0.18 1.93 15.62
CA PHE A 30 -0.48 1.10 14.45
C PHE A 30 0.17 1.58 13.14
N ALA A 31 0.68 2.83 13.05
CA ALA A 31 1.47 3.26 11.91
C ALA A 31 2.83 2.57 11.91
N LEU A 32 3.45 2.43 10.74
CA LEU A 32 4.80 1.86 10.64
C LEU A 32 5.84 2.94 10.95
N TRP A 33 6.59 2.73 12.02
CA TRP A 33 7.66 3.60 12.49
C TRP A 33 9.05 3.04 12.15
N PRO A 34 10.08 3.89 12.07
CA PRO A 34 11.46 3.43 11.93
C PRO A 34 11.96 2.71 13.20
N ALA A 35 13.06 1.96 13.05
CA ALA A 35 13.76 1.35 14.18
C ALA A 35 14.29 2.44 15.11
N GLY A 36 14.09 2.25 16.41
CA GLY A 36 14.48 3.20 17.47
C GLY A 36 13.31 3.58 18.35
N SER A 37 13.52 4.59 19.20
CA SER A 37 12.50 5.12 20.10
C SER A 37 12.54 6.64 20.02
N PHE A 38 11.43 7.26 19.68
CA PHE A 38 11.37 8.68 19.32
C PHE A 38 10.24 9.38 20.06
N ALA A 39 10.53 10.56 20.61
CA ALA A 39 9.51 11.49 21.07
C ALA A 39 9.02 12.32 19.87
N VAL A 40 7.75 12.23 19.55
CA VAL A 40 7.13 12.96 18.43
C VAL A 40 6.05 13.88 18.95
N ALA A 41 6.12 15.15 18.58
CA ALA A 41 5.17 16.15 19.04
C ALA A 41 3.72 15.76 18.64
N GLY A 42 2.80 15.89 19.61
CA GLY A 42 1.38 15.56 19.41
C GLY A 42 1.04 14.08 19.52
N LEU A 43 2.02 13.19 19.76
CA LEU A 43 1.78 11.78 20.02
C LEU A 43 2.04 11.43 21.50
N PRO A 44 1.29 10.44 22.06
CA PRO A 44 1.49 10.00 23.43
C PRO A 44 2.78 9.16 23.56
N GLY A 45 3.62 9.50 24.53
CA GLY A 45 4.82 8.73 24.87
C GLY A 45 5.90 8.74 23.79
N GLN A 46 6.65 7.65 23.74
CA GLN A 46 7.63 7.40 22.67
C GLN A 46 7.03 6.45 21.63
N VAL A 47 7.40 6.64 20.39
CA VAL A 47 7.01 5.79 19.25
C VAL A 47 8.23 5.13 18.63
N GLY A 48 8.03 3.96 18.05
CA GLY A 48 9.06 3.19 17.38
C GLY A 48 8.46 1.97 16.71
N PHE A 49 9.31 1.17 16.10
CA PHE A 49 8.88 -0.02 15.39
C PHE A 49 8.34 -1.10 16.33
N GLU A 50 7.18 -1.63 15.96
CA GLU A 50 6.58 -2.81 16.55
C GLU A 50 6.18 -3.81 15.46
N PRO A 51 6.36 -5.13 15.65
CA PRO A 51 6.18 -6.13 14.59
C PRO A 51 4.80 -6.11 13.92
N TRP A 52 3.73 -5.83 14.65
CA TRP A 52 2.37 -5.77 14.08
C TRP A 52 2.20 -4.61 13.09
N GLN A 53 3.02 -3.56 13.19
CA GLN A 53 2.97 -2.40 12.32
C GLN A 53 3.25 -2.76 10.85
N LEU A 54 3.97 -3.88 10.58
CA LEU A 54 4.17 -4.39 9.22
C LEU A 54 2.86 -4.76 8.49
N LEU A 55 1.77 -4.90 9.22
CA LEU A 55 0.45 -5.19 8.66
C LEU A 55 -0.55 -4.07 8.97
N THR A 56 -0.55 -3.53 10.19
CA THR A 56 -1.57 -2.59 10.64
C THR A 56 -1.49 -1.24 9.95
N TYR A 57 -0.29 -0.78 9.57
CA TYR A 57 -0.10 0.46 8.82
C TYR A 57 -0.94 0.51 7.54
N GLY A 58 -1.16 -0.66 6.91
CA GLY A 58 -1.93 -0.82 5.68
C GLY A 58 -3.43 -0.54 5.81
N PHE A 59 -3.92 -0.25 7.01
CA PHE A 59 -5.31 0.10 7.29
C PHE A 59 -5.49 1.55 7.73
N LEU A 60 -4.42 2.25 8.06
CA LEU A 60 -4.46 3.66 8.41
C LEU A 60 -4.35 4.54 7.16
N HIS A 61 -4.95 5.73 7.19
CA HIS A 61 -4.89 6.67 6.08
C HIS A 61 -4.70 8.10 6.61
N ALA A 62 -3.81 8.85 5.97
CA ALA A 62 -3.45 10.21 6.39
C ALA A 62 -4.60 11.22 6.21
N ASN A 63 -5.44 11.04 5.18
CA ASN A 63 -6.55 11.93 4.87
C ASN A 63 -7.59 11.22 3.97
N LEU A 64 -8.73 11.89 3.77
CA LEU A 64 -9.85 11.36 2.97
C LEU A 64 -9.46 11.08 1.50
N LEU A 65 -8.64 11.93 0.89
CA LEU A 65 -8.21 11.75 -0.48
C LEU A 65 -7.30 10.51 -0.63
N HIS A 66 -6.42 10.29 0.35
CA HIS A 66 -5.58 9.11 0.43
C HIS A 66 -6.42 7.83 0.57
N LEU A 67 -7.41 7.82 1.47
CA LEU A 67 -8.36 6.72 1.57
C LEU A 67 -9.11 6.49 0.24
N PHE A 68 -9.65 7.56 -0.34
CA PHE A 68 -10.42 7.48 -1.58
C PHE A 68 -9.63 6.80 -2.70
N PHE A 69 -8.40 7.25 -2.99
CA PHE A 69 -7.61 6.66 -4.08
C PHE A 69 -7.20 5.22 -3.80
N ASN A 70 -6.93 4.86 -2.55
CA ASN A 70 -6.66 3.46 -2.19
C ASN A 70 -7.89 2.57 -2.42
N MET A 71 -9.05 2.98 -1.93
CA MET A 71 -10.30 2.22 -2.09
C MET A 71 -10.77 2.17 -3.53
N PHE A 72 -10.58 3.26 -4.27
CA PHE A 72 -10.87 3.32 -5.70
C PHE A 72 -9.99 2.34 -6.50
N GLY A 73 -8.67 2.35 -6.27
CA GLY A 73 -7.74 1.39 -6.90
C GLY A 73 -8.07 -0.07 -6.55
N LEU A 74 -8.37 -0.32 -5.28
CA LEU A 74 -8.78 -1.64 -4.80
C LEU A 74 -10.09 -2.11 -5.47
N TYR A 75 -11.08 -1.21 -5.62
CA TYR A 75 -12.32 -1.50 -6.31
C TYR A 75 -12.11 -1.76 -7.81
N MET A 76 -11.37 -0.89 -8.49
CA MET A 76 -11.17 -0.96 -9.94
C MET A 76 -10.39 -2.21 -10.37
N PHE A 77 -9.28 -2.49 -9.70
CA PHE A 77 -8.39 -3.57 -10.09
C PHE A 77 -8.61 -4.84 -9.27
N GLY A 78 -8.89 -4.71 -7.99
CA GLY A 78 -9.02 -5.83 -7.06
C GLY A 78 -10.21 -6.71 -7.35
N ARG A 79 -11.33 -6.13 -7.81
CA ARG A 79 -12.52 -6.87 -8.17
C ARG A 79 -12.24 -7.98 -9.20
N ASP A 80 -11.60 -7.63 -10.29
CA ASP A 80 -11.35 -8.57 -11.37
C ASP A 80 -10.27 -9.58 -10.99
N VAL A 81 -9.27 -9.15 -10.21
CA VAL A 81 -8.25 -10.05 -9.68
C VAL A 81 -8.88 -11.08 -8.73
N GLU A 82 -9.70 -10.66 -7.75
CA GLU A 82 -10.36 -11.58 -6.82
C GLU A 82 -11.26 -12.59 -7.54
N LEU A 83 -12.06 -12.15 -8.53
CA LEU A 83 -12.90 -13.01 -9.33
C LEU A 83 -12.11 -14.08 -10.12
N THR A 84 -10.89 -13.73 -10.55
CA THR A 84 -10.07 -14.61 -11.39
C THR A 84 -9.26 -15.63 -10.57
N ILE A 85 -8.69 -15.21 -9.45
CA ILE A 85 -7.81 -16.10 -8.67
C ILE A 85 -8.51 -16.72 -7.45
N GLY A 86 -9.72 -16.26 -7.15
CA GLY A 86 -10.52 -16.66 -5.98
C GLY A 86 -10.08 -15.97 -4.70
N SER A 87 -11.02 -15.82 -3.75
CA SER A 87 -10.82 -15.05 -2.50
C SER A 87 -9.64 -15.55 -1.65
N ARG A 88 -9.44 -16.87 -1.51
CA ARG A 88 -8.32 -17.42 -0.71
C ARG A 88 -6.95 -16.98 -1.22
N ARG A 89 -6.75 -17.00 -2.54
CA ARG A 89 -5.48 -16.56 -3.14
C ARG A 89 -5.35 -15.06 -3.14
N PHE A 90 -6.45 -14.34 -3.30
CA PHE A 90 -6.47 -12.89 -3.21
C PHE A 90 -6.04 -12.40 -1.83
N VAL A 91 -6.51 -13.04 -0.73
CA VAL A 91 -6.03 -12.76 0.64
C VAL A 91 -4.51 -12.90 0.72
N VAL A 92 -3.98 -14.03 0.27
CA VAL A 92 -2.53 -14.28 0.32
C VAL A 92 -1.77 -13.23 -0.50
N LEU A 93 -2.25 -12.90 -1.70
CA LEU A 93 -1.62 -11.90 -2.55
C LEU A 93 -1.64 -10.51 -1.89
N TYR A 94 -2.79 -10.08 -1.40
CA TYR A 94 -2.95 -8.76 -0.79
C TYR A 94 -2.07 -8.58 0.44
N PHE A 95 -2.15 -9.53 1.39
CA PHE A 95 -1.37 -9.43 2.63
C PHE A 95 0.12 -9.70 2.42
N ALA A 96 0.52 -10.54 1.47
CA ALA A 96 1.92 -10.64 1.07
C ALA A 96 2.43 -9.30 0.51
N SER A 97 1.61 -8.60 -0.30
CA SER A 97 1.96 -7.28 -0.82
C SER A 97 2.06 -6.23 0.28
N VAL A 98 1.12 -6.20 1.23
CA VAL A 98 1.19 -5.30 2.39
C VAL A 98 2.44 -5.58 3.22
N LEU A 99 2.73 -6.85 3.52
CA LEU A 99 3.88 -7.24 4.33
C LEU A 99 5.22 -6.88 3.65
N THR A 100 5.38 -7.21 2.37
CA THR A 100 6.62 -6.89 1.63
C THR A 100 6.80 -5.39 1.45
N ALA A 101 5.72 -4.64 1.24
CA ALA A 101 5.72 -3.19 1.23
C ALA A 101 6.17 -2.62 2.59
N GLY A 102 5.60 -3.13 3.69
CA GLY A 102 5.96 -2.74 5.05
C GLY A 102 7.42 -3.03 5.36
N VAL A 103 7.93 -4.22 5.03
CA VAL A 103 9.35 -4.58 5.22
C VAL A 103 10.26 -3.66 4.40
N THR A 104 9.94 -3.43 3.12
CA THR A 104 10.73 -2.54 2.27
C THR A 104 10.77 -1.13 2.85
N GLN A 105 9.62 -0.59 3.23
CA GLN A 105 9.54 0.75 3.81
C GLN A 105 10.25 0.84 5.15
N PHE A 106 10.08 -0.16 6.02
CA PHE A 106 10.79 -0.21 7.31
C PHE A 106 12.30 -0.10 7.13
N VAL A 107 12.87 -0.85 6.18
CA VAL A 107 14.31 -0.78 5.88
C VAL A 107 14.68 0.63 5.43
N VAL A 108 13.90 1.22 4.50
CA VAL A 108 14.19 2.56 3.96
C VAL A 108 14.17 3.64 5.04
N ILE A 109 13.14 3.65 5.89
CA ILE A 109 12.99 4.69 6.92
C ILE A 109 13.87 4.46 8.16
N SER A 110 14.47 3.27 8.30
CA SER A 110 15.35 2.93 9.43
C SER A 110 16.83 3.11 9.12
N VAL A 111 17.20 3.56 7.92
CA VAL A 111 18.62 3.84 7.59
C VAL A 111 19.08 5.06 8.39
N PRO A 112 20.11 4.92 9.25
CA PRO A 112 20.60 6.03 10.08
C PRO A 112 21.37 7.07 9.24
N PRO A 113 21.40 8.35 9.69
CA PRO A 113 20.76 8.83 10.92
C PRO A 113 19.28 9.15 10.72
N VAL A 114 18.40 8.60 11.57
CA VAL A 114 16.97 8.95 11.60
C VAL A 114 16.80 10.26 12.38
N THR A 115 16.85 11.38 11.69
CA THR A 115 16.78 12.71 12.31
C THR A 115 15.34 13.21 12.47
N THR A 116 14.45 12.81 11.57
CA THR A 116 13.03 13.19 11.56
C THR A 116 12.17 11.96 11.37
N PRO A 117 11.82 11.23 12.45
CA PRO A 117 10.95 10.06 12.35
C PRO A 117 9.55 10.47 11.87
N TYR A 118 9.03 9.74 10.89
CA TYR A 118 7.67 9.94 10.37
C TYR A 118 6.94 8.61 10.24
N PRO A 119 5.62 8.59 10.48
CA PRO A 119 4.82 7.38 10.35
C PRO A 119 4.52 7.10 8.88
N THR A 120 4.62 5.83 8.48
CA THR A 120 4.08 5.36 7.21
C THR A 120 2.71 4.75 7.44
N VAL A 121 1.75 5.15 6.60
CA VAL A 121 0.36 4.67 6.62
C VAL A 121 -0.16 4.49 5.19
N GLY A 122 -1.07 3.56 4.98
CA GLY A 122 -1.80 3.41 3.72
C GLY A 122 -1.88 1.98 3.19
N ALA A 123 -3.03 1.65 2.60
CA ALA A 123 -3.26 0.39 1.90
C ALA A 123 -2.51 0.28 0.57
N SER A 124 -1.81 1.34 0.15
CA SER A 124 -1.24 1.48 -1.19
C SER A 124 -0.24 0.38 -1.55
N GLY A 125 0.57 -0.12 -0.62
CA GLY A 125 1.44 -1.27 -0.86
C GLY A 125 0.66 -2.50 -1.35
N GLY A 126 -0.47 -2.80 -0.71
CA GLY A 126 -1.42 -3.84 -1.15
C GLY A 126 -2.07 -3.52 -2.49
N VAL A 127 -2.49 -2.26 -2.70
CA VAL A 127 -3.12 -1.80 -3.95
C VAL A 127 -2.15 -1.90 -5.13
N PHE A 128 -0.88 -1.52 -4.97
CA PHE A 128 0.14 -1.66 -6.01
C PHE A 128 0.44 -3.13 -6.34
N GLY A 129 0.40 -4.01 -5.33
CA GLY A 129 0.46 -5.45 -5.57
C GLY A 129 -0.73 -5.97 -6.37
N VAL A 130 -1.94 -5.53 -6.05
CA VAL A 130 -3.15 -5.86 -6.82
C VAL A 130 -3.07 -5.30 -8.24
N LEU A 131 -2.55 -4.09 -8.42
CA LEU A 131 -2.35 -3.47 -9.73
C LEU A 131 -1.38 -4.28 -10.60
N LEU A 132 -0.26 -4.75 -10.04
CA LEU A 132 0.63 -5.66 -10.74
C LEU A 132 -0.07 -6.97 -11.10
N ALA A 133 -0.83 -7.56 -10.17
CA ALA A 133 -1.58 -8.79 -10.43
C ALA A 133 -2.59 -8.60 -11.57
N PHE A 134 -3.28 -7.48 -11.60
CA PHE A 134 -4.19 -7.13 -12.70
C PHE A 134 -3.47 -7.08 -14.04
N ALA A 135 -2.31 -6.41 -14.12
CA ALA A 135 -1.54 -6.32 -15.35
C ALA A 135 -0.97 -7.67 -15.82
N VAL A 136 -0.62 -8.56 -14.90
CA VAL A 136 -0.16 -9.93 -15.21
C VAL A 136 -1.31 -10.80 -15.73
N LEU A 137 -2.51 -10.66 -15.16
CA LEU A 137 -3.69 -11.44 -15.54
C LEU A 137 -4.38 -10.90 -16.80
N TYR A 138 -4.35 -9.58 -17.00
CA TYR A 138 -5.04 -8.89 -18.08
C TYR A 138 -4.14 -7.90 -18.83
N PRO A 139 -2.98 -8.34 -19.37
CA PRO A 139 -1.94 -7.41 -19.84
C PRO A 139 -2.42 -6.46 -20.96
N ARG A 140 -3.33 -6.91 -21.79
CA ARG A 140 -3.85 -6.12 -22.93
C ARG A 140 -5.13 -5.35 -22.64
N ARG A 141 -5.68 -5.48 -21.44
CA ARG A 141 -6.90 -4.75 -21.04
C ARG A 141 -6.59 -3.26 -20.96
N THR A 142 -7.43 -2.45 -21.57
CA THR A 142 -7.27 -1.00 -21.56
C THR A 142 -7.55 -0.44 -20.19
N VAL A 143 -6.61 0.33 -19.67
CA VAL A 143 -6.71 1.18 -18.49
C VAL A 143 -6.59 2.62 -18.95
N THR A 144 -7.47 3.48 -18.49
CA THR A 144 -7.41 4.92 -18.82
C THR A 144 -6.95 5.69 -17.60
N LEU A 145 -5.89 6.49 -17.75
CA LEU A 145 -5.51 7.49 -16.74
C LEU A 145 -6.69 8.42 -16.46
N ILE A 146 -6.81 8.86 -15.22
CA ILE A 146 -7.87 9.81 -14.86
C ILE A 146 -7.56 11.19 -15.45
N PHE A 147 -6.29 11.60 -15.39
CA PHE A 147 -5.86 12.90 -15.91
C PHE A 147 -4.38 12.88 -16.33
N PRO A 148 -4.08 13.25 -17.60
CA PRO A 148 -5.01 13.34 -18.72
C PRO A 148 -5.62 11.99 -19.07
N PRO A 149 -6.82 11.91 -19.68
CA PRO A 149 -7.47 10.64 -19.97
C PRO A 149 -6.79 9.93 -21.16
N VAL A 150 -5.68 9.24 -20.89
CA VAL A 150 -4.91 8.49 -21.89
C VAL A 150 -5.19 7.00 -21.72
N PRO A 151 -5.84 6.34 -22.70
CA PRO A 151 -6.03 4.91 -22.70
C PRO A 151 -4.72 4.19 -23.05
N MET A 152 -4.37 3.17 -22.28
CA MET A 152 -3.20 2.33 -22.54
C MET A 152 -3.42 0.90 -22.03
N PRO A 153 -2.70 -0.11 -22.54
CA PRO A 153 -2.78 -1.46 -22.02
C PRO A 153 -2.24 -1.55 -20.58
N ALA A 154 -2.84 -2.42 -19.77
CA ALA A 154 -2.52 -2.55 -18.34
C ALA A 154 -1.03 -2.81 -18.07
N TRP A 155 -0.36 -3.61 -18.90
CA TRP A 155 1.08 -3.85 -18.75
C TRP A 155 1.90 -2.55 -18.86
N LEU A 156 1.56 -1.68 -19.80
CA LEU A 156 2.26 -0.40 -19.99
C LEU A 156 1.96 0.56 -18.84
N PHE A 157 0.68 0.64 -18.44
CA PHE A 157 0.26 1.44 -17.29
C PHE A 157 1.06 1.10 -16.03
N VAL A 158 1.15 -0.19 -15.67
CA VAL A 158 1.87 -0.63 -14.48
C VAL A 158 3.37 -0.43 -14.60
N THR A 159 3.94 -0.62 -15.80
CA THR A 159 5.37 -0.36 -16.02
C THR A 159 5.71 1.11 -15.83
N ILE A 160 4.91 2.03 -16.39
CA ILE A 160 5.11 3.48 -16.22
C ILE A 160 5.00 3.86 -14.74
N TYR A 161 3.97 3.34 -14.02
CA TYR A 161 3.83 3.60 -12.58
C TYR A 161 5.02 3.08 -11.78
N ALA A 162 5.47 1.85 -12.03
CA ALA A 162 6.63 1.29 -11.33
C ALA A 162 7.91 2.10 -11.56
N LEU A 163 8.14 2.55 -12.80
CA LEU A 163 9.28 3.42 -13.13
C LEU A 163 9.15 4.80 -12.48
N ALA A 164 7.97 5.39 -12.46
CA ALA A 164 7.73 6.66 -11.77
C ALA A 164 7.99 6.55 -10.26
N GLU A 165 7.50 5.49 -9.61
CA GLU A 165 7.77 5.21 -8.20
C GLU A 165 9.28 5.04 -7.93
N LEU A 166 10.00 4.33 -8.80
CA LEU A 166 11.44 4.16 -8.66
C LEU A 166 12.18 5.49 -8.79
N VAL A 167 11.87 6.26 -9.84
CA VAL A 167 12.52 7.56 -10.09
C VAL A 167 12.24 8.52 -8.93
N GLN A 168 10.99 8.65 -8.50
CA GLN A 168 10.62 9.55 -7.41
C GLN A 168 11.23 9.11 -6.06
N GLY A 169 11.29 7.80 -5.80
CA GLY A 169 11.95 7.25 -4.62
C GLY A 169 13.44 7.55 -4.57
N VAL A 170 14.15 7.40 -5.71
CA VAL A 170 15.59 7.65 -5.81
C VAL A 170 15.91 9.16 -5.78
N THR A 171 15.11 9.99 -6.43
CA THR A 171 15.32 11.44 -6.50
C THR A 171 14.80 12.18 -5.26
N GLY A 172 14.03 11.51 -4.40
CA GLY A 172 13.38 12.14 -3.23
C GLY A 172 12.29 13.15 -3.61
N THR A 173 11.79 13.10 -4.83
CA THR A 173 10.67 13.93 -5.28
C THR A 173 9.33 13.38 -4.76
N ALA A 174 8.29 14.23 -4.68
CA ALA A 174 7.00 13.90 -4.08
C ALA A 174 7.15 13.39 -2.61
N SER A 175 7.82 14.21 -1.78
CA SER A 175 7.99 13.93 -0.35
C SER A 175 6.65 13.64 0.33
N GLY A 176 6.64 12.65 1.23
CA GLY A 176 5.42 12.16 1.91
C GLY A 176 4.76 10.96 1.23
N VAL A 177 5.27 10.48 0.09
CA VAL A 177 4.85 9.23 -0.54
C VAL A 177 5.89 8.13 -0.29
N ALA A 178 5.44 6.95 0.12
CA ALA A 178 6.29 5.80 0.40
C ALA A 178 6.57 5.00 -0.89
N HIS A 179 7.31 5.58 -1.83
CA HIS A 179 7.58 5.03 -3.16
C HIS A 179 8.13 3.61 -3.13
N PHE A 180 9.10 3.34 -2.26
CA PHE A 180 9.69 2.01 -2.12
C PHE A 180 8.72 0.99 -1.53
N ALA A 181 7.75 1.42 -0.70
CA ALA A 181 6.68 0.54 -0.24
C ALA A 181 5.80 0.07 -1.41
N HIS A 182 5.50 0.95 -2.36
CA HIS A 182 4.72 0.58 -3.55
C HIS A 182 5.44 -0.49 -4.38
N LEU A 183 6.73 -0.31 -4.63
CA LEU A 183 7.56 -1.31 -5.34
C LEU A 183 7.67 -2.62 -4.55
N GLY A 184 7.84 -2.53 -3.22
CA GLY A 184 7.82 -3.70 -2.33
C GLY A 184 6.51 -4.47 -2.41
N GLY A 185 5.37 -3.77 -2.49
CA GLY A 185 4.05 -4.38 -2.66
C GLY A 185 3.90 -5.12 -3.99
N MET A 186 4.40 -4.54 -5.08
CA MET A 186 4.45 -5.23 -6.38
C MET A 186 5.32 -6.50 -6.31
N ALA A 187 6.48 -6.44 -5.65
CA ALA A 187 7.35 -7.60 -5.48
C ALA A 187 6.63 -8.74 -4.71
N GLY A 188 5.88 -8.42 -3.65
CA GLY A 188 5.07 -9.39 -2.91
C GLY A 188 4.03 -10.09 -3.77
N ALA A 189 3.28 -9.34 -4.56
CA ALA A 189 2.32 -9.90 -5.51
C ALA A 189 2.99 -10.82 -6.54
N TRP A 190 4.13 -10.41 -7.09
CA TRP A 190 4.88 -11.21 -8.05
C TRP A 190 5.35 -12.54 -7.46
N LEU A 191 5.82 -12.56 -6.21
CA LEU A 191 6.22 -13.77 -5.50
C LEU A 191 5.07 -14.78 -5.35
N VAL A 192 3.85 -14.31 -5.11
CA VAL A 192 2.65 -15.16 -5.01
C VAL A 192 2.22 -15.68 -6.38
N LEU A 193 2.27 -14.83 -7.42
CA LEU A 193 1.82 -15.20 -8.76
C LEU A 193 2.77 -16.17 -9.47
N ARG A 194 4.09 -16.02 -9.29
CA ARG A 194 5.09 -16.92 -9.93
C ARG A 194 4.95 -18.38 -9.50
N ARG A 195 4.49 -18.63 -8.26
CA ARG A 195 4.24 -20.00 -7.75
C ARG A 195 3.09 -20.71 -8.49
N ARG A 196 2.33 -20.00 -9.31
CA ARG A 196 1.22 -20.56 -10.11
C ARG A 196 1.69 -21.21 -11.41
N ARG A 197 2.92 -20.94 -11.87
CA ARG A 197 3.46 -21.44 -13.15
C ARG A 197 4.20 -22.78 -13.01
N ARG A 198 4.22 -23.33 -11.80
CA ARG A 198 4.73 -24.68 -11.51
C ARG A 198 3.59 -25.59 -11.06
#